data_a82847bc91283f05f0d7b400af4d99b7
#
_entry.id   a82847bc91283f05f0d7b400af4d99b7
#
_cell.length_a   1.000
_cell.length_b   1.000
_cell.length_c   1.000
_cell.angle_alpha   90.00
_cell.angle_beta   90.00
_cell.angle_gamma   90.00
#
_symmetry.space_group_name_H-M   'P 1'
#
loop_
_entity.id
_entity.type
_entity.pdbx_description
1 polymer ?
#
loop_
_entity_poly.entity_id
_entity_poly.type
_entity_poly.pdbx_seq_one_letter_code
_entity_poly.pdbx_strand_id
1 'polypeptide(L)'
;MTPEADIRPMRIGFISTRIAGSDGVSLEIGKWAEILERMGHTCYYIAGLSDRPPERTRIIPEAHFKHPLIEGINSEVFGKLIRSPEITRIIHETIWVIKRKLRAVIAELQLDLIILENCVTIPLNIPLGVALVEYVMETGIPCIAHHHDFYWERDRFLVNAVGDYLNVAFPPALPQMQHVVINTPAAQEFSRRTGLPCRIIPNVMDFDHPPPPPDEYSQDLRQELGLSADDIMILQPTRVVQRKGIEHAIELIRYLNDPRCKLVISHSPGDEGDRYLHRILKYADTLRVPVILAYDRINYQRGATPDGRKIYSVWDAYQHADFVTYPSTYEGFGNAYLEAIYFRKPILCNRYAIFRTDIEPCGFKVVMMDGFLTDETVEEVRRILNDPDYRREIVEYNYQVGRQYFSYARVVDELVALLAKPNLTPCPPRGPRWHGFRYFNMPPAFQ
;
A
#
# COMPACT_ATOMS: atom_id res chain seq x y z
N MET A 1 12.82 -5.61 -29.18
CA MET A 1 11.55 -5.12 -29.74
C MET A 1 10.51 -6.18 -29.41
N THR A 2 9.84 -6.03 -28.26
CA THR A 2 8.61 -6.78 -27.95
C THR A 2 7.53 -6.30 -28.90
N PRO A 3 6.68 -7.17 -29.48
CA PRO A 3 5.54 -6.70 -30.27
C PRO A 3 4.67 -5.85 -29.36
N GLU A 4 4.44 -4.60 -29.72
CA GLU A 4 3.37 -3.79 -29.15
C GLU A 4 2.09 -4.61 -29.33
N ALA A 5 1.64 -5.28 -28.29
CA ALA A 5 0.31 -5.86 -28.28
C ALA A 5 -0.64 -4.67 -28.44
N ASP A 6 -1.37 -4.65 -29.54
CA ASP A 6 -2.37 -3.62 -29.87
C ASP A 6 -3.54 -3.77 -28.86
N ILE A 7 -3.29 -3.34 -27.61
CA ILE A 7 -4.27 -3.40 -26.53
C ILE A 7 -5.19 -2.20 -26.72
N ARG A 8 -6.44 -2.46 -27.14
CA ARG A 8 -7.44 -1.41 -27.31
C ARG A 8 -7.59 -0.58 -26.00
N PRO A 9 -7.84 0.73 -26.10
CA PRO A 9 -8.17 1.54 -24.94
C PRO A 9 -9.33 0.93 -24.14
N MET A 10 -9.18 0.81 -22.84
CA MET A 10 -10.16 0.24 -21.90
C MET A 10 -10.55 1.23 -20.84
N ARG A 11 -11.76 1.06 -20.29
CA ARG A 11 -12.26 1.74 -19.11
C ARG A 11 -12.06 0.82 -17.90
N ILE A 12 -11.14 1.17 -17.01
CA ILE A 12 -10.67 0.32 -15.92
C ILE A 12 -11.13 0.89 -14.58
N GLY A 13 -11.79 0.07 -13.76
CA GLY A 13 -12.26 0.48 -12.43
C GLY A 13 -11.41 -0.10 -11.31
N PHE A 14 -10.74 0.73 -10.53
CA PHE A 14 -10.11 0.33 -9.27
C PHE A 14 -11.17 0.28 -8.17
N ILE A 15 -11.26 -0.86 -7.47
CA ILE A 15 -12.22 -1.07 -6.39
C ILE A 15 -11.47 -1.40 -5.11
N SER A 16 -11.71 -0.61 -4.04
CA SER A 16 -11.16 -0.85 -2.71
C SER A 16 -12.12 -0.39 -1.63
N THR A 17 -11.83 -0.74 -0.38
CA THR A 17 -12.58 -0.19 0.77
C THR A 17 -12.30 1.30 0.95
N ARG A 18 -11.06 1.73 0.66
CA ARG A 18 -10.60 3.12 0.70
C ARG A 18 -9.55 3.37 -0.38
N ILE A 19 -9.66 4.49 -1.08
CA ILE A 19 -8.67 5.00 -2.05
C ILE A 19 -8.37 6.45 -1.68
N ALA A 20 -7.74 6.65 -0.53
CA ALA A 20 -7.47 7.99 -0.01
C ALA A 20 -6.28 7.98 0.97
N GLY A 21 -5.58 9.11 1.04
CA GLY A 21 -4.45 9.32 1.95
C GLY A 21 -3.16 8.65 1.50
N SER A 22 -2.28 8.39 2.46
CA SER A 22 -0.89 7.96 2.25
C SER A 22 -0.62 6.50 2.61
N ASP A 23 -1.66 5.67 2.72
CA ASP A 23 -1.41 4.23 2.93
C ASP A 23 -0.86 3.56 1.66
N GLY A 24 -0.08 2.50 1.85
CA GLY A 24 0.64 1.85 0.76
C GLY A 24 -0.25 1.38 -0.39
N VAL A 25 -1.49 0.93 -0.11
CA VAL A 25 -2.44 0.48 -1.14
C VAL A 25 -2.92 1.66 -1.97
N SER A 26 -3.34 2.77 -1.32
CA SER A 26 -3.80 3.98 -2.02
C SER A 26 -2.70 4.60 -2.89
N LEU A 27 -1.43 4.52 -2.46
CA LEU A 27 -0.29 4.99 -3.25
C LEU A 27 -0.04 4.11 -4.48
N GLU A 28 -0.08 2.79 -4.33
CA GLU A 28 0.13 1.87 -5.45
C GLU A 28 -1.02 1.95 -6.47
N ILE A 29 -2.28 2.13 -6.03
CA ILE A 29 -3.40 2.43 -6.93
C ILE A 29 -3.09 3.65 -7.81
N GLY A 30 -2.54 4.71 -7.22
CA GLY A 30 -2.16 5.92 -7.96
C GLY A 30 -1.13 5.64 -9.05
N LYS A 31 -0.08 4.87 -8.72
CA LYS A 31 0.98 4.50 -9.65
C LYS A 31 0.45 3.60 -10.79
N TRP A 32 -0.33 2.59 -10.46
CA TRP A 32 -0.93 1.72 -11.47
C TRP A 32 -1.88 2.48 -12.40
N ALA A 33 -2.70 3.38 -11.84
CA ALA A 33 -3.59 4.21 -12.63
C ALA A 33 -2.81 5.12 -13.59
N GLU A 34 -1.74 5.77 -13.11
CA GLU A 34 -0.85 6.59 -13.93
C GLU A 34 -0.21 5.78 -15.06
N ILE A 35 0.29 4.59 -14.77
CA ILE A 35 0.88 3.70 -15.79
C ILE A 35 -0.17 3.31 -16.83
N LEU A 36 -1.37 2.88 -16.41
CA LEU A 36 -2.45 2.50 -17.32
C LEU A 36 -2.94 3.67 -18.17
N GLU A 37 -2.99 4.88 -17.62
CA GLU A 37 -3.34 6.09 -18.36
C GLU A 37 -2.26 6.47 -19.39
N ARG A 38 -0.98 6.31 -19.05
CA ARG A 38 0.13 6.44 -20.02
C ARG A 38 0.05 5.39 -21.16
N MET A 39 -0.52 4.21 -20.88
CA MET A 39 -0.81 3.18 -21.88
C MET A 39 -2.07 3.45 -22.71
N GLY A 40 -2.79 4.57 -22.48
CA GLY A 40 -3.97 4.97 -23.23
C GLY A 40 -5.31 4.44 -22.67
N HIS A 41 -5.33 3.89 -21.47
CA HIS A 41 -6.56 3.47 -20.79
C HIS A 41 -7.18 4.64 -19.99
N THR A 42 -8.45 4.48 -19.57
CA THR A 42 -9.12 5.44 -18.70
C THR A 42 -9.43 4.81 -17.36
N CYS A 43 -8.90 5.39 -16.26
CA CYS A 43 -9.04 4.85 -14.92
C CYS A 43 -10.17 5.52 -14.14
N TYR A 44 -10.92 4.73 -13.36
CA TYR A 44 -12.01 5.13 -12.47
C TYR A 44 -11.79 4.51 -11.09
N TYR A 45 -12.38 5.13 -10.06
CA TYR A 45 -12.20 4.74 -8.67
C TYR A 45 -13.56 4.50 -8.00
N ILE A 46 -13.73 3.33 -7.39
CA ILE A 46 -14.94 2.92 -6.67
C ILE A 46 -14.53 2.51 -5.26
N ALA A 47 -14.96 3.26 -4.25
CA ALA A 47 -14.57 3.00 -2.87
C ALA A 47 -15.61 3.49 -1.87
N GLY A 48 -15.43 3.13 -0.58
CA GLY A 48 -16.19 3.71 0.50
C GLY A 48 -15.76 5.13 0.86
N LEU A 49 -14.49 5.44 0.62
CA LEU A 49 -13.88 6.77 0.75
C LEU A 49 -12.80 6.94 -0.31
N SER A 50 -12.75 8.09 -0.97
CA SER A 50 -11.72 8.42 -1.96
C SER A 50 -11.40 9.91 -1.95
N ASP A 51 -10.15 10.24 -2.22
CA ASP A 51 -9.64 11.60 -2.47
C ASP A 51 -9.26 11.82 -3.95
N ARG A 52 -9.64 10.88 -4.83
CA ARG A 52 -9.39 10.96 -6.28
C ARG A 52 -10.38 11.92 -6.94
N PRO A 53 -10.10 12.39 -8.18
CA PRO A 53 -10.95 13.34 -8.90
C PRO A 53 -12.42 12.92 -8.89
N PRO A 54 -13.35 13.81 -8.48
CA PRO A 54 -14.77 13.46 -8.30
C PRO A 54 -15.44 12.95 -9.58
N GLU A 55 -15.06 13.47 -10.75
CA GLU A 55 -15.59 13.08 -12.06
C GLU A 55 -15.26 11.62 -12.41
N ARG A 56 -14.18 11.07 -11.86
CA ARG A 56 -13.74 9.68 -12.06
C ARG A 56 -14.02 8.78 -10.86
N THR A 57 -14.63 9.32 -9.80
CA THR A 57 -14.87 8.60 -8.55
C THR A 57 -16.34 8.31 -8.33
N ARG A 58 -16.63 7.12 -7.80
CA ARG A 58 -17.98 6.76 -7.29
C ARG A 58 -17.84 6.21 -5.87
N ILE A 59 -18.58 6.82 -4.96
CA ILE A 59 -18.58 6.44 -3.54
C ILE A 59 -19.73 5.49 -3.25
N ILE A 60 -19.38 4.35 -2.65
CA ILE A 60 -20.31 3.39 -2.06
C ILE A 60 -20.02 3.39 -0.55
N PRO A 61 -20.73 4.14 0.27
CA PRO A 61 -20.39 4.32 1.68
C PRO A 61 -20.23 3.00 2.44
N GLU A 62 -21.06 2.01 2.16
CA GLU A 62 -21.04 0.70 2.79
C GLU A 62 -19.79 -0.14 2.39
N ALA A 63 -19.05 0.28 1.37
CA ALA A 63 -17.77 -0.33 1.03
C ALA A 63 -16.64 0.08 2.00
N HIS A 64 -16.80 1.20 2.76
CA HIS A 64 -15.77 1.64 3.70
C HIS A 64 -15.71 0.72 4.93
N PHE A 65 -14.50 0.34 5.34
CA PHE A 65 -14.31 -0.56 6.49
C PHE A 65 -14.66 0.09 7.85
N LYS A 66 -14.69 1.42 7.93
CA LYS A 66 -15.18 2.19 9.10
C LYS A 66 -16.65 2.60 8.99
N HIS A 67 -17.39 2.06 8.03
CA HIS A 67 -18.84 2.26 8.03
C HIS A 67 -19.45 1.58 9.27
N PRO A 68 -20.35 2.25 10.03
CA PRO A 68 -20.83 1.71 11.31
C PRO A 68 -21.40 0.29 11.23
N LEU A 69 -22.10 -0.02 10.14
CA LEU A 69 -22.62 -1.38 9.89
C LEU A 69 -21.49 -2.41 9.73
N ILE A 70 -20.41 -2.05 9.04
CA ILE A 70 -19.26 -2.94 8.81
C ILE A 70 -18.44 -3.11 10.10
N GLU A 71 -18.24 -2.05 10.86
CA GLU A 71 -17.59 -2.14 12.18
C GLU A 71 -18.42 -3.03 13.12
N GLY A 72 -19.76 -2.88 13.10
CA GLY A 72 -20.66 -3.74 13.84
C GLY A 72 -20.55 -5.23 13.45
N ILE A 73 -20.53 -5.55 12.15
CA ILE A 73 -20.30 -6.92 11.68
C ILE A 73 -18.94 -7.42 12.15
N ASN A 74 -17.87 -6.66 11.94
CA ASN A 74 -16.51 -7.06 12.26
C ASN A 74 -16.33 -7.34 13.77
N SER A 75 -16.92 -6.54 14.64
CA SER A 75 -16.90 -6.75 16.10
C SER A 75 -17.63 -8.01 16.55
N GLU A 76 -18.61 -8.47 15.77
CA GLU A 76 -19.40 -9.67 16.06
C GLU A 76 -18.81 -10.96 15.48
N VAL A 77 -17.82 -10.88 14.59
CA VAL A 77 -17.31 -12.06 13.90
C VAL A 77 -15.82 -12.32 14.12
N PHE A 78 -14.99 -11.29 14.38
CA PHE A 78 -13.57 -11.49 14.69
C PHE A 78 -13.33 -11.58 16.19
N GLY A 79 -12.41 -12.48 16.59
CA GLY A 79 -12.19 -12.86 17.99
C GLY A 79 -13.24 -13.82 18.54
N LYS A 80 -14.18 -14.29 17.71
CA LYS A 80 -15.26 -15.24 18.06
C LYS A 80 -15.21 -16.46 17.16
N LEU A 81 -15.73 -17.59 17.63
CA LEU A 81 -15.80 -18.84 16.87
C LEU A 81 -17.20 -19.13 16.30
N ILE A 82 -18.21 -18.43 16.80
CA ILE A 82 -19.62 -18.62 16.42
C ILE A 82 -20.24 -17.25 16.22
N ARG A 83 -21.06 -17.11 15.19
CA ARG A 83 -21.89 -15.93 14.95
C ARG A 83 -23.37 -16.23 15.10
N SER A 84 -24.17 -15.24 15.42
CA SER A 84 -25.62 -15.37 15.49
C SER A 84 -26.27 -15.44 14.10
N PRO A 85 -27.48 -16.06 13.97
CA PRO A 85 -28.26 -15.99 12.73
C PRO A 85 -28.57 -14.57 12.31
N GLU A 86 -28.76 -13.65 13.27
CA GLU A 86 -28.99 -12.23 13.01
C GLU A 86 -27.82 -11.58 12.27
N ILE A 87 -26.58 -11.84 12.70
CA ILE A 87 -25.39 -11.32 12.01
C ILE A 87 -25.28 -11.91 10.60
N THR A 88 -25.62 -13.19 10.42
CA THR A 88 -25.69 -13.80 9.08
C THR A 88 -26.66 -13.07 8.19
N ARG A 89 -27.87 -12.75 8.69
CA ARG A 89 -28.90 -11.99 7.95
C ARG A 89 -28.37 -10.61 7.56
N ILE A 90 -27.77 -9.88 8.52
CA ILE A 90 -27.20 -8.55 8.27
C ILE A 90 -26.10 -8.59 7.20
N ILE A 91 -25.22 -9.60 7.24
CA ILE A 91 -24.18 -9.79 6.21
C ILE A 91 -24.83 -9.95 4.83
N HIS A 92 -25.83 -10.83 4.68
CA HIS A 92 -26.49 -11.07 3.39
C HIS A 92 -27.22 -9.85 2.87
N GLU A 93 -27.92 -9.11 3.71
CA GLU A 93 -28.60 -7.86 3.32
C GLU A 93 -27.57 -6.83 2.85
N THR A 94 -26.45 -6.72 3.53
CA THR A 94 -25.37 -5.79 3.16
C THR A 94 -24.70 -6.19 1.84
N ILE A 95 -24.45 -7.50 1.61
CA ILE A 95 -23.96 -8.02 0.33
C ILE A 95 -24.90 -7.58 -0.81
N TRP A 96 -26.19 -7.77 -0.65
CA TRP A 96 -27.18 -7.41 -1.67
C TRP A 96 -27.17 -5.90 -1.97
N VAL A 97 -27.11 -5.05 -0.95
CA VAL A 97 -27.04 -3.58 -1.10
C VAL A 97 -25.79 -3.17 -1.87
N ILE A 98 -24.61 -3.66 -1.45
CA ILE A 98 -23.33 -3.33 -2.09
C ILE A 98 -23.33 -3.85 -3.54
N LYS A 99 -23.73 -5.10 -3.78
CA LYS A 99 -23.76 -5.69 -5.12
C LYS A 99 -24.65 -4.91 -6.08
N ARG A 100 -25.84 -4.47 -5.63
CA ARG A 100 -26.74 -3.62 -6.42
C ARG A 100 -26.10 -2.29 -6.80
N LYS A 101 -25.40 -1.64 -5.85
CA LYS A 101 -24.69 -0.37 -6.10
C LYS A 101 -23.50 -0.58 -7.05
N LEU A 102 -22.70 -1.62 -6.85
CA LEU A 102 -21.60 -1.99 -7.75
C LEU A 102 -22.11 -2.18 -9.18
N ARG A 103 -23.20 -2.94 -9.36
CA ARG A 103 -23.83 -3.17 -10.66
C ARG A 103 -24.21 -1.87 -11.36
N ALA A 104 -24.84 -0.94 -10.63
CA ALA A 104 -25.23 0.35 -11.17
C ALA A 104 -24.03 1.19 -11.59
N VAL A 105 -23.02 1.30 -10.73
CA VAL A 105 -21.80 2.08 -10.97
C VAL A 105 -20.98 1.52 -12.12
N ILE A 106 -20.76 0.21 -12.16
CA ILE A 106 -19.95 -0.44 -13.22
C ILE A 106 -20.64 -0.29 -14.58
N ALA A 107 -21.98 -0.40 -14.61
CA ALA A 107 -22.77 -0.18 -15.83
C ALA A 107 -22.76 1.29 -16.28
N GLU A 108 -22.89 2.24 -15.35
CA GLU A 108 -22.79 3.70 -15.61
C GLU A 108 -21.44 4.06 -16.20
N LEU A 109 -20.37 3.56 -15.60
CA LEU A 109 -18.98 3.83 -16.02
C LEU A 109 -18.57 3.00 -17.24
N GLN A 110 -19.38 2.03 -17.68
CA GLN A 110 -19.09 1.13 -18.81
C GLN A 110 -17.71 0.48 -18.71
N LEU A 111 -17.40 -0.09 -17.54
CA LEU A 111 -16.07 -0.64 -17.29
C LEU A 111 -15.85 -1.93 -18.10
N ASP A 112 -14.67 -2.05 -18.72
CA ASP A 112 -14.19 -3.23 -19.44
C ASP A 112 -13.49 -4.22 -18.51
N LEU A 113 -12.82 -3.71 -17.46
CA LEU A 113 -12.00 -4.44 -16.49
C LEU A 113 -12.15 -3.81 -15.10
N ILE A 114 -12.11 -4.63 -14.08
CA ILE A 114 -12.00 -4.16 -12.69
C ILE A 114 -10.70 -4.67 -12.05
N ILE A 115 -10.05 -3.80 -11.27
CA ILE A 115 -8.88 -4.13 -10.44
C ILE A 115 -9.31 -4.03 -8.98
N LEU A 116 -9.20 -5.16 -8.28
CA LEU A 116 -9.64 -5.29 -6.89
C LEU A 116 -8.43 -5.11 -5.98
N GLU A 117 -8.36 -3.97 -5.32
CA GLU A 117 -7.23 -3.58 -4.50
C GLU A 117 -7.45 -3.98 -3.05
N ASN A 118 -6.86 -5.10 -2.67
CA ASN A 118 -6.87 -5.66 -1.31
C ASN A 118 -8.26 -6.00 -0.72
N CYS A 119 -9.36 -5.75 -1.45
CA CYS A 119 -10.72 -5.94 -0.94
C CYS A 119 -11.24 -7.38 -1.02
N VAL A 120 -10.52 -8.27 -1.70
CA VAL A 120 -10.73 -9.73 -1.70
C VAL A 120 -9.51 -10.47 -1.12
N THR A 121 -8.76 -9.82 -0.25
CA THR A 121 -7.51 -10.31 0.35
C THR A 121 -7.58 -10.25 1.87
N ILE A 122 -7.94 -9.08 2.41
CA ILE A 122 -8.13 -8.84 3.84
C ILE A 122 -9.61 -8.57 4.09
N PRO A 123 -10.25 -9.29 5.00
CA PRO A 123 -11.69 -9.18 5.28
C PRO A 123 -12.02 -7.94 6.13
N LEU A 124 -11.51 -6.76 5.73
CA LEU A 124 -11.89 -5.49 6.34
C LEU A 124 -13.37 -5.19 6.12
N ASN A 125 -13.92 -5.72 5.02
CA ASN A 125 -15.34 -5.62 4.66
C ASN A 125 -15.77 -6.93 3.98
N ILE A 126 -16.26 -7.87 4.79
CA ILE A 126 -16.72 -9.18 4.31
C ILE A 126 -17.84 -9.04 3.27
N PRO A 127 -18.89 -8.22 3.48
CA PRO A 127 -19.93 -8.02 2.48
C PRO A 127 -19.43 -7.54 1.11
N LEU A 128 -18.44 -6.64 1.08
CA LEU A 128 -17.85 -6.15 -0.17
C LEU A 128 -17.14 -7.29 -0.92
N GLY A 129 -16.31 -8.08 -0.23
CA GLY A 129 -15.59 -9.20 -0.86
C GLY A 129 -16.55 -10.21 -1.49
N VAL A 130 -17.60 -10.62 -0.76
CA VAL A 130 -18.60 -11.57 -1.26
C VAL A 130 -19.43 -10.96 -2.40
N ALA A 131 -19.85 -9.69 -2.28
CA ALA A 131 -20.59 -8.98 -3.33
C ALA A 131 -19.80 -8.92 -4.66
N LEU A 132 -18.47 -8.74 -4.59
CA LEU A 132 -17.58 -8.73 -5.76
C LEU A 132 -17.48 -10.12 -6.39
N VAL A 133 -17.34 -11.18 -5.59
CA VAL A 133 -17.33 -12.57 -6.07
C VAL A 133 -18.63 -12.89 -6.82
N GLU A 134 -19.77 -12.63 -6.21
CA GLU A 134 -21.07 -12.85 -6.84
C GLU A 134 -21.24 -12.01 -8.11
N TYR A 135 -20.83 -10.73 -8.08
CA TYR A 135 -20.93 -9.85 -9.24
C TYR A 135 -20.10 -10.35 -10.42
N VAL A 136 -18.83 -10.76 -10.17
CA VAL A 136 -17.95 -11.29 -11.22
C VAL A 136 -18.50 -12.58 -11.80
N MET A 137 -19.02 -13.49 -10.96
CA MET A 137 -19.64 -14.74 -11.44
C MET A 137 -20.92 -14.51 -12.23
N GLU A 138 -21.73 -13.52 -11.86
CA GLU A 138 -22.98 -13.19 -12.55
C GLU A 138 -22.77 -12.47 -13.91
N THR A 139 -21.65 -11.76 -14.06
CA THR A 139 -21.42 -10.89 -15.22
C THR A 139 -20.32 -11.37 -16.16
N GLY A 140 -19.40 -12.17 -15.63
CA GLY A 140 -18.20 -12.58 -16.38
C GLY A 140 -17.20 -11.43 -16.61
N ILE A 141 -17.34 -10.29 -15.91
CA ILE A 141 -16.41 -9.17 -16.08
C ILE A 141 -14.98 -9.60 -15.76
N PRO A 142 -14.01 -9.33 -16.64
CA PRO A 142 -12.62 -9.59 -16.33
C PRO A 142 -12.15 -8.83 -15.10
N CYS A 143 -11.35 -9.47 -14.24
CA CYS A 143 -10.81 -8.79 -13.08
C CYS A 143 -9.37 -9.21 -12.74
N ILE A 144 -8.65 -8.27 -12.13
CA ILE A 144 -7.34 -8.47 -11.53
C ILE A 144 -7.51 -8.26 -10.02
N ALA A 145 -7.12 -9.24 -9.21
CA ALA A 145 -7.06 -9.09 -7.77
C ALA A 145 -5.62 -8.78 -7.38
N HIS A 146 -5.36 -7.56 -6.94
CA HIS A 146 -4.05 -7.09 -6.51
C HIS A 146 -3.95 -7.17 -4.98
N HIS A 147 -3.09 -8.07 -4.52
CA HIS A 147 -2.95 -8.46 -3.13
C HIS A 147 -1.68 -7.85 -2.54
N HIS A 148 -1.83 -6.98 -1.54
CA HIS A 148 -0.70 -6.35 -0.84
C HIS A 148 -0.30 -7.12 0.42
N ASP A 149 -1.26 -7.76 1.09
CA ASP A 149 -1.08 -8.65 2.23
C ASP A 149 -2.32 -9.53 2.40
N PHE A 150 -2.21 -10.66 3.12
CA PHE A 150 -3.31 -11.60 3.29
C PHE A 150 -3.84 -11.62 4.72
N TYR A 151 -5.09 -12.06 4.90
CA TYR A 151 -5.71 -12.11 6.22
C TYR A 151 -5.00 -13.07 7.19
N TRP A 152 -4.39 -14.12 6.67
CA TRP A 152 -3.63 -15.06 7.48
C TRP A 152 -2.29 -14.53 7.99
N GLU A 153 -1.86 -13.37 7.53
CA GLU A 153 -0.68 -12.66 8.01
C GLU A 153 -1.01 -11.70 9.18
N ARG A 154 -2.29 -11.65 9.61
CA ARG A 154 -2.76 -10.69 10.62
C ARG A 154 -3.53 -11.40 11.72
N ASP A 155 -2.97 -11.43 12.92
CA ASP A 155 -3.50 -12.11 14.11
C ASP A 155 -4.99 -11.82 14.37
N ARG A 156 -5.42 -10.57 14.14
CA ARG A 156 -6.81 -10.15 14.40
C ARG A 156 -7.86 -10.89 13.57
N PHE A 157 -7.49 -11.56 12.48
CA PHE A 157 -8.42 -12.30 11.61
C PHE A 157 -8.33 -13.81 11.79
N LEU A 158 -7.33 -14.32 12.52
CA LEU A 158 -7.10 -15.77 12.66
C LEU A 158 -8.20 -16.44 13.47
N VAL A 159 -8.72 -15.77 14.50
CA VAL A 159 -9.88 -16.26 15.25
C VAL A 159 -11.11 -15.54 14.69
N ASN A 160 -12.00 -16.31 14.05
CA ASN A 160 -13.17 -15.72 13.39
C ASN A 160 -14.34 -16.70 13.30
N ALA A 161 -15.55 -16.16 13.18
CA ALA A 161 -16.80 -16.87 12.98
C ALA A 161 -17.32 -16.82 11.53
N VAL A 162 -16.42 -16.53 10.55
CA VAL A 162 -16.75 -16.28 9.15
C VAL A 162 -15.88 -17.06 8.16
N GLY A 163 -15.32 -18.19 8.59
CA GLY A 163 -14.49 -19.05 7.77
C GLY A 163 -15.15 -19.50 6.46
N ASP A 164 -16.47 -19.63 6.44
CA ASP A 164 -17.28 -19.90 5.25
C ASP A 164 -17.18 -18.77 4.22
N TYR A 165 -17.29 -17.49 4.62
CA TYR A 165 -17.10 -16.35 3.72
C TYR A 165 -15.64 -16.14 3.34
N LEU A 166 -14.69 -16.38 4.27
CA LEU A 166 -13.26 -16.27 3.97
C LEU A 166 -12.85 -17.25 2.87
N ASN A 167 -13.32 -18.49 2.94
CA ASN A 167 -13.04 -19.52 1.92
C ASN A 167 -13.60 -19.18 0.53
N VAL A 168 -14.67 -18.40 0.47
CA VAL A 168 -15.32 -18.01 -0.80
C VAL A 168 -14.67 -16.78 -1.43
N ALA A 169 -14.26 -15.81 -0.60
CA ALA A 169 -13.95 -14.47 -1.11
C ALA A 169 -12.57 -13.89 -0.73
N PHE A 170 -11.74 -14.60 0.07
CA PHE A 170 -10.49 -14.02 0.59
C PHE A 170 -9.29 -14.98 0.56
N PRO A 171 -8.67 -15.21 -0.60
CA PRO A 171 -9.01 -14.78 -1.97
C PRO A 171 -9.92 -15.79 -2.68
N PRO A 172 -10.73 -15.34 -3.64
CA PRO A 172 -11.64 -16.23 -4.38
C PRO A 172 -10.94 -16.97 -5.51
N ALA A 173 -11.46 -18.15 -5.87
CA ALA A 173 -11.03 -18.94 -7.03
C ALA A 173 -12.01 -18.75 -8.20
N LEU A 174 -11.83 -17.74 -9.02
CA LEU A 174 -12.72 -17.41 -10.15
C LEU A 174 -11.98 -17.50 -11.47
N PRO A 175 -12.57 -18.12 -12.53
CA PRO A 175 -11.95 -18.21 -13.86
C PRO A 175 -11.66 -16.85 -14.51
N GLN A 176 -12.44 -15.82 -14.18
CA GLN A 176 -12.32 -14.46 -14.70
C GLN A 176 -11.28 -13.63 -13.98
N MET A 177 -10.71 -14.14 -12.87
CA MET A 177 -9.81 -13.40 -12.00
C MET A 177 -8.36 -13.80 -12.20
N GLN A 178 -7.51 -12.82 -12.41
CA GLN A 178 -6.06 -12.99 -12.36
C GLN A 178 -5.54 -12.44 -11.04
N HIS A 179 -4.69 -13.22 -10.36
CA HIS A 179 -4.14 -12.84 -9.08
C HIS A 179 -2.75 -12.24 -9.23
N VAL A 180 -2.53 -11.09 -8.61
CA VAL A 180 -1.24 -10.40 -8.52
C VAL A 180 -0.89 -10.23 -7.05
N VAL A 181 0.35 -10.51 -6.71
CA VAL A 181 0.95 -10.30 -5.38
C VAL A 181 2.19 -9.43 -5.50
N ILE A 182 2.59 -8.78 -4.41
CA ILE A 182 3.67 -7.79 -4.46
C ILE A 182 5.06 -8.35 -4.13
N ASN A 183 5.16 -9.62 -3.70
CA ASN A 183 6.45 -10.21 -3.30
C ASN A 183 6.44 -11.74 -3.43
N THR A 184 7.64 -12.33 -3.42
CA THR A 184 7.86 -13.78 -3.58
C THR A 184 7.29 -14.62 -2.42
N PRO A 185 7.48 -14.27 -1.13
CA PRO A 185 6.87 -15.01 -0.03
C PRO A 185 5.34 -15.06 -0.11
N ALA A 186 4.70 -13.94 -0.48
CA ALA A 186 3.24 -13.89 -0.67
C ALA A 186 2.81 -14.82 -1.82
N ALA A 187 3.55 -14.86 -2.94
CA ALA A 187 3.25 -15.77 -4.05
C ALA A 187 3.32 -17.24 -3.65
N GLN A 188 4.37 -17.61 -2.92
CA GLN A 188 4.55 -18.98 -2.42
C GLN A 188 3.42 -19.40 -1.47
N GLU A 189 3.12 -18.55 -0.50
CA GLU A 189 2.08 -18.83 0.49
C GLU A 189 0.68 -18.84 -0.14
N PHE A 190 0.41 -17.89 -1.05
CA PHE A 190 -0.84 -17.87 -1.83
C PHE A 190 -1.05 -19.15 -2.61
N SER A 191 -0.07 -19.58 -3.42
CA SER A 191 -0.18 -20.79 -4.22
C SER A 191 -0.27 -22.05 -3.35
N ARG A 192 0.44 -22.11 -2.22
CA ARG A 192 0.38 -23.23 -1.28
C ARG A 192 -1.00 -23.37 -0.62
N ARG A 193 -1.64 -22.24 -0.26
CA ARG A 193 -2.94 -22.25 0.43
C ARG A 193 -4.13 -22.44 -0.51
N THR A 194 -4.04 -21.86 -1.69
CA THR A 194 -5.19 -21.79 -2.63
C THR A 194 -5.09 -22.78 -3.79
N GLY A 195 -3.89 -23.24 -4.12
CA GLY A 195 -3.63 -23.99 -5.36
C GLY A 195 -3.72 -23.15 -6.64
N LEU A 196 -3.89 -21.84 -6.52
CA LEU A 196 -4.04 -20.93 -7.66
C LEU A 196 -2.70 -20.37 -8.11
N PRO A 197 -2.53 -20.07 -9.41
CA PRO A 197 -1.40 -19.31 -9.90
C PRO A 197 -1.56 -17.82 -9.59
N CYS A 198 -0.43 -17.13 -9.39
CA CYS A 198 -0.38 -15.67 -9.30
C CYS A 198 0.82 -15.12 -10.04
N ARG A 199 0.82 -13.80 -10.32
CA ARG A 199 1.98 -13.06 -10.82
C ARG A 199 2.56 -12.21 -9.70
N ILE A 200 3.87 -12.00 -9.74
CA ILE A 200 4.54 -11.09 -8.82
C ILE A 200 4.76 -9.77 -9.56
N ILE A 201 4.12 -8.71 -9.07
CA ILE A 201 4.37 -7.34 -9.51
C ILE A 201 4.75 -6.54 -8.26
N PRO A 202 6.02 -6.21 -8.07
CA PRO A 202 6.49 -5.49 -6.90
C PRO A 202 6.01 -4.05 -6.90
N ASN A 203 6.04 -3.40 -5.74
CA ASN A 203 5.87 -1.96 -5.66
C ASN A 203 7.00 -1.25 -6.42
N VAL A 204 6.69 -0.11 -7.02
CA VAL A 204 7.57 0.60 -7.95
C VAL A 204 7.65 2.09 -7.66
N MET A 205 8.65 2.75 -8.30
CA MET A 205 8.74 4.20 -8.38
C MET A 205 9.01 4.62 -9.83
N ASP A 206 8.69 5.87 -10.16
CA ASP A 206 8.94 6.44 -11.49
C ASP A 206 10.40 6.85 -11.67
N PHE A 207 11.30 5.87 -11.71
CA PHE A 207 12.74 6.11 -11.86
C PHE A 207 13.14 6.73 -13.21
N ASP A 208 12.25 6.75 -14.19
CA ASP A 208 12.51 7.40 -15.48
C ASP A 208 12.35 8.92 -15.40
N HIS A 209 11.60 9.40 -14.41
CA HIS A 209 11.46 10.81 -14.08
C HIS A 209 12.06 11.06 -12.68
N PRO A 210 13.33 11.48 -12.58
CA PRO A 210 13.97 11.73 -11.30
C PRO A 210 13.21 12.79 -10.48
N PRO A 211 13.29 12.72 -9.13
CA PRO A 211 12.60 13.70 -8.30
C PRO A 211 13.09 15.12 -8.63
N PRO A 212 12.20 16.13 -8.61
CA PRO A 212 12.60 17.50 -8.80
C PRO A 212 13.57 17.94 -7.70
N PRO A 213 14.45 18.91 -7.95
CA PRO A 213 15.27 19.50 -6.89
C PRO A 213 14.39 20.21 -5.85
N PRO A 214 14.94 20.49 -4.64
CA PRO A 214 14.25 21.35 -3.68
C PRO A 214 13.84 22.68 -4.30
N ASP A 215 12.63 23.11 -4.05
CA ASP A 215 12.06 24.36 -4.57
C ASP A 215 11.98 25.44 -3.47
N GLU A 216 11.56 26.66 -3.84
CA GLU A 216 11.42 27.79 -2.92
C GLU A 216 10.50 27.46 -1.72
N TYR A 217 9.49 26.59 -1.91
CA TYR A 217 8.59 26.22 -0.83
C TYR A 217 9.31 25.40 0.25
N SER A 218 10.19 24.48 -0.13
CA SER A 218 10.84 23.53 0.78
C SER A 218 12.18 24.03 1.34
N GLN A 219 12.75 25.14 0.84
CA GLN A 219 14.09 25.61 1.23
C GLN A 219 14.25 25.88 2.72
N ASP A 220 13.19 26.30 3.40
CA ASP A 220 13.18 26.59 4.85
C ASP A 220 12.86 25.39 5.76
N LEU A 221 12.62 24.19 5.18
CA LEU A 221 12.21 22.99 5.94
C LEU A 221 13.16 22.70 7.12
N ARG A 222 14.47 22.71 6.88
CA ARG A 222 15.46 22.42 7.94
C ARG A 222 15.38 23.44 9.07
N GLN A 223 15.29 24.73 8.76
CA GLN A 223 15.15 25.81 9.73
C GLN A 223 13.83 25.68 10.52
N GLU A 224 12.73 25.39 9.85
CA GLU A 224 11.41 25.21 10.45
C GLU A 224 11.33 23.97 11.38
N LEU A 225 12.19 22.98 11.16
CA LEU A 225 12.37 21.84 12.06
C LEU A 225 13.41 22.11 13.19
N GLY A 226 13.97 23.32 13.25
CA GLY A 226 14.97 23.70 14.26
C GLY A 226 16.37 23.15 13.99
N LEU A 227 16.67 22.75 12.77
CA LEU A 227 17.99 22.28 12.35
C LEU A 227 18.87 23.44 11.95
N SER A 228 20.14 23.42 12.38
CA SER A 228 21.17 24.33 11.91
C SER A 228 21.74 23.89 10.55
N ALA A 229 22.54 24.77 9.93
CA ALA A 229 23.16 24.48 8.62
C ALA A 229 24.13 23.30 8.70
N ASP A 230 24.81 23.11 9.82
CA ASP A 230 25.81 22.06 10.04
C ASP A 230 25.21 20.74 10.57
N ASP A 231 23.92 20.72 10.94
CA ASP A 231 23.27 19.51 11.40
C ASP A 231 23.13 18.49 10.27
N ILE A 232 23.21 17.21 10.63
CA ILE A 232 22.99 16.08 9.74
C ILE A 232 21.58 15.54 9.99
N MET A 233 20.69 15.72 9.03
CA MET A 233 19.31 15.27 9.13
C MET A 233 19.20 13.78 8.81
N ILE A 234 18.99 12.97 9.83
CA ILE A 234 18.73 11.54 9.69
C ILE A 234 17.21 11.33 9.75
N LEU A 235 16.63 10.97 8.62
CA LEU A 235 15.19 10.83 8.45
C LEU A 235 14.71 9.42 8.77
N GLN A 236 13.69 9.31 9.62
CA GLN A 236 12.89 8.09 9.85
C GLN A 236 11.51 8.28 9.19
N PRO A 237 11.31 7.89 7.91
CA PRO A 237 10.11 8.24 7.14
C PRO A 237 9.01 7.19 7.29
N THR A 238 8.71 6.80 8.54
CA THR A 238 7.71 5.76 8.82
C THR A 238 6.83 6.14 10.00
N ARG A 239 5.63 5.53 10.07
CA ARG A 239 4.76 5.66 11.25
C ARG A 239 5.46 5.16 12.51
N VAL A 240 5.11 5.76 13.65
CA VAL A 240 5.67 5.38 14.96
C VAL A 240 4.90 4.16 15.49
N VAL A 241 5.24 2.98 14.98
CA VAL A 241 4.64 1.70 15.38
C VAL A 241 5.73 0.66 15.59
N GLN A 242 5.49 -0.33 16.47
CA GLN A 242 6.54 -1.21 16.99
C GLN A 242 7.33 -1.94 15.90
N ARG A 243 6.66 -2.42 14.86
CA ARG A 243 7.32 -3.13 13.74
C ARG A 243 8.29 -2.27 12.93
N LYS A 244 8.31 -0.95 13.13
CA LYS A 244 9.23 -0.03 12.45
C LYS A 244 10.60 0.06 13.14
N GLY A 245 10.76 -0.52 14.33
CA GLY A 245 12.06 -0.66 14.99
C GLY A 245 12.79 0.66 15.25
N ILE A 246 12.06 1.74 15.56
CA ILE A 246 12.63 3.10 15.68
C ILE A 246 13.67 3.19 16.81
N GLU A 247 13.63 2.27 17.77
CA GLU A 247 14.69 2.11 18.78
C GLU A 247 16.08 1.99 18.16
N HIS A 248 16.23 1.26 17.04
CA HIS A 248 17.51 1.10 16.37
C HIS A 248 17.98 2.39 15.66
N ALA A 249 17.04 3.24 15.20
CA ALA A 249 17.40 4.56 14.71
C ALA A 249 17.95 5.46 15.85
N ILE A 250 17.36 5.37 17.04
CA ILE A 250 17.84 6.08 18.24
C ILE A 250 19.22 5.55 18.67
N GLU A 251 19.40 4.23 18.69
CA GLU A 251 20.69 3.59 18.99
C GLU A 251 21.77 4.01 17.99
N LEU A 252 21.45 4.07 16.69
CA LEU A 252 22.38 4.55 15.67
C LEU A 252 22.91 5.95 16.01
N ILE A 253 22.02 6.91 16.32
CA ILE A 253 22.43 8.28 16.69
C ILE A 253 23.34 8.24 17.93
N ARG A 254 23.01 7.42 18.92
CA ARG A 254 23.81 7.25 20.13
C ARG A 254 25.21 6.71 19.83
N TYR A 255 25.34 5.69 18.95
CA TYR A 255 26.61 5.07 18.58
C TYR A 255 27.44 5.94 17.64
N LEU A 256 26.82 6.71 16.74
CA LEU A 256 27.54 7.70 15.93
C LEU A 256 28.24 8.73 16.82
N ASN A 257 27.65 9.08 17.96
CA ASN A 257 28.17 10.03 18.92
C ASN A 257 28.64 11.35 18.28
N ASP A 258 27.91 11.79 17.23
CA ASP A 258 28.14 13.08 16.56
C ASP A 258 26.99 14.02 16.88
N PRO A 259 27.26 15.15 17.57
CA PRO A 259 26.20 16.07 18.00
C PRO A 259 25.46 16.72 16.84
N ARG A 260 26.00 16.69 15.64
CA ARG A 260 25.33 17.18 14.41
C ARG A 260 24.20 16.26 13.98
N CYS A 261 24.25 14.96 14.28
CA CYS A 261 23.23 14.00 13.89
C CYS A 261 21.91 14.25 14.62
N LYS A 262 20.84 14.53 13.89
CA LYS A 262 19.49 14.77 14.40
C LYS A 262 18.52 13.75 13.80
N LEU A 263 17.83 12.99 14.65
CA LEU A 263 16.81 12.06 14.21
C LEU A 263 15.48 12.79 14.00
N VAL A 264 14.99 12.81 12.78
CA VAL A 264 13.70 13.41 12.40
C VAL A 264 12.70 12.33 12.06
N ILE A 265 11.60 12.24 12.80
CA ILE A 265 10.50 11.28 12.59
C ILE A 265 9.34 12.01 11.91
N SER A 266 9.04 11.64 10.67
CA SER A 266 8.08 12.39 9.83
C SER A 266 6.62 11.98 10.00
N HIS A 267 6.31 10.81 10.56
CA HIS A 267 4.95 10.29 10.64
C HIS A 267 4.50 10.05 12.08
N SER A 268 3.20 10.28 12.34
CA SER A 268 2.55 9.97 13.60
C SER A 268 2.35 8.46 13.82
N PRO A 269 1.95 8.02 15.03
CA PRO A 269 1.56 6.63 15.31
C PRO A 269 0.35 6.15 14.49
N GLY A 270 -0.54 7.07 14.07
CA GLY A 270 -1.78 6.73 13.36
C GLY A 270 -2.79 5.99 14.24
N ASP A 271 -3.48 5.02 13.69
CA ASP A 271 -4.57 4.28 14.37
C ASP A 271 -4.07 3.26 15.43
N GLU A 272 -2.76 3.06 15.60
CA GLU A 272 -2.19 2.08 16.55
C GLU A 272 -1.98 2.64 17.97
N GLY A 273 -2.30 3.93 18.18
CA GLY A 273 -2.21 4.63 19.46
C GLY A 273 -0.79 5.00 19.88
N ASP A 274 -0.66 5.75 20.99
CA ASP A 274 0.57 6.43 21.38
C ASP A 274 1.49 5.63 22.31
N ARG A 275 1.13 4.40 22.68
CA ARG A 275 1.91 3.59 23.62
C ARG A 275 3.36 3.40 23.17
N TYR A 276 3.57 3.09 21.89
CA TYR A 276 4.91 2.90 21.34
C TYR A 276 5.65 4.24 21.21
N LEU A 277 4.98 5.33 20.85
CA LEU A 277 5.56 6.68 20.83
C LEU A 277 6.12 7.07 22.19
N HIS A 278 5.34 6.92 23.27
CA HIS A 278 5.79 7.21 24.63
C HIS A 278 7.01 6.37 25.02
N ARG A 279 7.02 5.09 24.65
CA ARG A 279 8.16 4.20 24.89
C ARG A 279 9.42 4.68 24.16
N ILE A 280 9.31 5.06 22.88
CA ILE A 280 10.41 5.55 22.06
C ILE A 280 10.97 6.85 22.60
N LEU A 281 10.13 7.81 23.00
CA LEU A 281 10.58 9.07 23.58
C LEU A 281 11.30 8.87 24.91
N LYS A 282 10.78 7.98 25.78
CA LYS A 282 11.47 7.62 27.04
C LYS A 282 12.81 6.94 26.78
N TYR A 283 12.90 6.10 25.75
CA TYR A 283 14.14 5.44 25.36
C TYR A 283 15.17 6.45 24.82
N ALA A 284 14.75 7.38 23.97
CA ALA A 284 15.59 8.46 23.46
C ALA A 284 16.13 9.35 24.61
N ASP A 285 15.29 9.71 25.57
CA ASP A 285 15.69 10.47 26.76
C ASP A 285 16.74 9.71 27.61
N THR A 286 16.51 8.40 27.82
CA THR A 286 17.46 7.54 28.55
C THR A 286 18.84 7.51 27.90
N LEU A 287 18.87 7.44 26.55
CA LEU A 287 20.10 7.44 25.74
C LEU A 287 20.65 8.85 25.46
N ARG A 288 19.94 9.90 25.91
CA ARG A 288 20.25 11.32 25.63
C ARG A 288 20.38 11.60 24.13
N VAL A 289 19.48 11.04 23.34
CA VAL A 289 19.39 11.26 21.89
C VAL A 289 18.27 12.26 21.60
N PRO A 290 18.56 13.40 20.97
CA PRO A 290 17.52 14.33 20.58
C PRO A 290 16.72 13.76 19.40
N VAL A 291 15.38 13.74 19.56
CA VAL A 291 14.44 13.30 18.52
C VAL A 291 13.52 14.46 18.16
N ILE A 292 13.42 14.75 16.87
CA ILE A 292 12.50 15.76 16.33
C ILE A 292 11.27 15.04 15.78
N LEU A 293 10.12 15.25 16.42
CA LEU A 293 8.84 14.76 15.93
C LEU A 293 8.28 15.79 14.95
N ALA A 294 8.26 15.46 13.66
CA ALA A 294 7.92 16.39 12.60
C ALA A 294 6.53 16.12 11.95
N TYR A 295 5.71 15.24 12.53
CA TYR A 295 4.43 14.84 11.93
C TYR A 295 3.35 15.94 11.95
N ASP A 296 3.52 17.01 12.70
CA ASP A 296 2.69 18.22 12.65
C ASP A 296 3.13 19.18 11.53
N ARG A 297 4.33 18.99 10.96
CA ARG A 297 4.95 19.82 9.93
C ARG A 297 5.20 19.08 8.62
N ILE A 298 5.15 17.75 8.62
CA ILE A 298 5.33 16.89 7.46
C ILE A 298 4.09 16.03 7.26
N ASN A 299 3.52 16.09 6.05
CA ASN A 299 2.37 15.28 5.67
C ASN A 299 2.57 14.74 4.24
N TYR A 300 1.62 13.98 3.72
CA TYR A 300 1.65 13.49 2.35
C TYR A 300 1.57 14.64 1.31
N GLN A 301 0.76 15.65 1.58
CA GLN A 301 0.61 16.83 0.75
C GLN A 301 1.08 18.09 1.48
N ARG A 302 1.62 19.03 0.70
CA ARG A 302 1.91 20.38 1.18
C ARG A 302 0.64 21.12 1.57
N GLY A 303 0.74 22.01 2.54
CA GLY A 303 -0.40 22.76 3.04
C GLY A 303 0.00 23.76 4.13
N ALA A 304 -0.98 24.09 4.99
CA ALA A 304 -0.76 24.91 6.17
C ALA A 304 -1.52 24.34 7.37
N THR A 305 -0.95 24.51 8.54
CA THR A 305 -1.60 24.25 9.81
C THR A 305 -2.68 25.32 10.09
N PRO A 306 -3.63 25.09 11.02
CA PRO A 306 -4.64 26.09 11.38
C PRO A 306 -4.07 27.43 11.87
N ASP A 307 -2.86 27.43 12.44
CA ASP A 307 -2.12 28.61 12.87
C ASP A 307 -1.21 29.21 11.77
N GLY A 308 -1.34 28.73 10.53
CA GLY A 308 -0.69 29.31 9.34
C GLY A 308 0.75 28.86 9.08
N ARG A 309 1.30 27.89 9.87
CA ARG A 309 2.64 27.35 9.61
C ARG A 309 2.63 26.41 8.39
N LYS A 310 3.70 26.37 7.62
CA LYS A 310 3.83 25.47 6.45
C LYS A 310 3.76 24.00 6.89
N ILE A 311 3.07 23.19 6.08
CA ILE A 311 3.14 21.73 6.10
C ILE A 311 3.89 21.29 4.84
N TYR A 312 5.01 20.62 5.01
CA TYR A 312 5.85 20.07 3.94
C TYR A 312 5.37 18.68 3.54
N SER A 313 5.66 18.26 2.33
CA SER A 313 5.44 16.88 1.92
C SER A 313 6.54 15.97 2.49
N VAL A 314 6.24 14.66 2.59
CA VAL A 314 7.26 13.65 2.90
C VAL A 314 8.39 13.67 1.85
N TRP A 315 8.07 13.99 0.62
CA TRP A 315 9.05 14.12 -0.46
C TRP A 315 10.00 15.30 -0.23
N ASP A 316 9.50 16.43 0.29
CA ASP A 316 10.36 17.54 0.72
C ASP A 316 11.34 17.08 1.82
N ALA A 317 10.85 16.27 2.78
CA ALA A 317 11.71 15.73 3.83
C ALA A 317 12.81 14.82 3.27
N TYR A 318 12.49 13.95 2.30
CA TYR A 318 13.52 13.16 1.60
C TYR A 318 14.53 14.05 0.89
N GLN A 319 14.10 15.09 0.18
CA GLN A 319 15.03 15.99 -0.54
C GLN A 319 16.07 16.59 0.40
N HIS A 320 15.67 16.98 1.61
CA HIS A 320 16.53 17.65 2.60
C HIS A 320 17.25 16.70 3.58
N ALA A 321 16.94 15.41 3.57
CA ALA A 321 17.60 14.40 4.39
C ALA A 321 19.03 14.12 3.91
N ASP A 322 19.96 13.90 4.87
CA ASP A 322 21.34 13.48 4.59
C ASP A 322 21.47 11.96 4.61
N PHE A 323 20.65 11.29 5.42
CA PHE A 323 20.63 9.84 5.59
C PHE A 323 19.21 9.37 5.96
N VAL A 324 18.86 8.14 5.62
CA VAL A 324 17.55 7.54 5.95
C VAL A 324 17.74 6.31 6.83
N THR A 325 16.90 6.15 7.87
CA THR A 325 16.83 4.93 8.65
C THR A 325 15.55 4.17 8.34
N TYR A 326 15.68 2.86 8.11
CA TYR A 326 14.57 1.95 7.82
C TYR A 326 14.74 0.61 8.55
N PRO A 327 14.78 0.63 9.90
CA PRO A 327 15.07 -0.55 10.70
C PRO A 327 13.84 -1.45 10.92
N SER A 328 12.88 -1.42 10.00
CA SER A 328 11.63 -2.17 10.08
C SER A 328 11.87 -3.68 10.21
N THR A 329 11.20 -4.33 11.14
CA THR A 329 11.29 -5.78 11.34
C THR A 329 10.35 -6.56 10.41
N TYR A 330 9.28 -5.92 9.97
CA TYR A 330 8.29 -6.48 9.05
C TYR A 330 7.70 -5.43 8.12
N GLU A 331 7.65 -5.75 6.81
CA GLU A 331 7.03 -4.94 5.75
C GLU A 331 6.37 -5.83 4.71
N GLY A 332 5.31 -5.34 4.09
CA GLY A 332 4.69 -6.00 2.93
C GLY A 332 5.58 -5.92 1.68
N PHE A 333 6.25 -4.77 1.49
CA PHE A 333 7.29 -4.57 0.48
C PHE A 333 8.38 -3.63 0.99
N GLY A 334 8.09 -2.33 1.18
CA GLY A 334 9.05 -1.34 1.65
C GLY A 334 9.03 -0.06 0.80
N ASN A 335 7.88 0.63 0.72
CA ASN A 335 7.76 1.85 -0.07
C ASN A 335 8.77 2.91 0.36
N ALA A 336 8.95 3.13 1.66
CA ALA A 336 9.92 4.09 2.17
C ALA A 336 11.38 3.73 1.82
N TYR A 337 11.69 2.44 1.63
CA TYR A 337 12.97 2.02 1.08
C TYR A 337 13.13 2.46 -0.38
N LEU A 338 12.14 2.18 -1.24
CA LEU A 338 12.17 2.61 -2.64
C LEU A 338 12.20 4.13 -2.77
N GLU A 339 11.48 4.85 -1.92
CA GLU A 339 11.53 6.32 -1.87
C GLU A 339 12.94 6.82 -1.53
N ALA A 340 13.63 6.25 -0.54
CA ALA A 340 15.00 6.61 -0.21
C ALA A 340 15.93 6.42 -1.43
N ILE A 341 15.81 5.29 -2.13
CA ILE A 341 16.57 5.02 -3.35
C ILE A 341 16.24 6.03 -4.46
N TYR A 342 14.96 6.32 -4.67
CA TYR A 342 14.48 7.28 -5.66
C TYR A 342 15.01 8.69 -5.41
N PHE A 343 15.05 9.13 -4.16
CA PHE A 343 15.61 10.42 -3.76
C PHE A 343 17.15 10.41 -3.62
N ARG A 344 17.83 9.35 -4.03
CA ARG A 344 19.30 9.18 -3.92
C ARG A 344 19.79 9.44 -2.49
N LYS A 345 19.10 8.86 -1.50
CA LYS A 345 19.53 8.94 -0.10
C LYS A 345 20.20 7.66 0.32
N PRO A 346 21.34 7.74 1.02
CA PRO A 346 21.93 6.57 1.65
C PRO A 346 20.97 6.09 2.76
N ILE A 347 20.87 4.77 2.92
CA ILE A 347 19.89 4.18 3.83
C ILE A 347 20.49 3.05 4.65
N LEU A 348 20.13 3.03 5.95
CA LEU A 348 20.26 1.84 6.81
C LEU A 348 18.95 1.07 6.76
N CYS A 349 19.01 -0.20 6.42
CA CYS A 349 17.86 -1.08 6.30
C CYS A 349 18.05 -2.36 7.13
N ASN A 350 17.00 -2.77 7.85
CA ASN A 350 16.98 -4.11 8.45
C ASN A 350 16.67 -5.18 7.41
N ARG A 351 17.27 -6.37 7.54
CA ARG A 351 17.07 -7.53 6.65
C ARG A 351 15.77 -8.27 6.97
N TYR A 352 14.60 -7.58 6.84
CA TYR A 352 13.30 -8.24 6.96
C TYR A 352 13.06 -9.25 5.82
N ALA A 353 12.07 -10.13 5.98
CA ALA A 353 11.87 -11.28 5.08
C ALA A 353 11.81 -10.89 3.58
N ILE A 354 10.99 -9.89 3.23
CA ILE A 354 10.83 -9.45 1.83
C ILE A 354 12.12 -8.80 1.31
N PHE A 355 12.84 -8.03 2.14
CA PHE A 355 14.14 -7.49 1.75
C PHE A 355 15.09 -8.61 1.32
N ARG A 356 15.22 -9.65 2.13
CA ARG A 356 16.09 -10.80 1.83
C ARG A 356 15.73 -11.54 0.55
N THR A 357 14.45 -11.70 0.28
CA THR A 357 13.99 -12.54 -0.84
C THR A 357 13.86 -11.79 -2.16
N ASP A 358 13.46 -10.52 -2.13
CA ASP A 358 13.08 -9.78 -3.33
C ASP A 358 13.96 -8.54 -3.61
N ILE A 359 14.59 -7.94 -2.60
CA ILE A 359 15.33 -6.68 -2.75
C ILE A 359 16.85 -6.91 -2.70
N GLU A 360 17.35 -7.60 -1.69
CA GLU A 360 18.79 -7.87 -1.50
C GLU A 360 19.42 -8.57 -2.72
N PRO A 361 18.77 -9.56 -3.38
CA PRO A 361 19.32 -10.20 -4.58
C PRO A 361 19.51 -9.27 -5.78
N CYS A 362 18.87 -8.09 -5.79
CA CYS A 362 19.07 -7.08 -6.84
C CYS A 362 20.43 -6.37 -6.74
N GLY A 363 21.14 -6.51 -5.62
CA GLY A 363 22.51 -6.04 -5.46
C GLY A 363 22.65 -4.58 -5.00
N PHE A 364 21.67 -4.04 -4.28
CA PHE A 364 21.78 -2.69 -3.71
C PHE A 364 22.94 -2.56 -2.72
N LYS A 365 23.66 -1.45 -2.81
CA LYS A 365 24.70 -1.04 -1.85
C LYS A 365 24.08 -0.19 -0.74
N VAL A 366 23.58 -0.82 0.31
CA VAL A 366 22.93 -0.15 1.46
C VAL A 366 23.56 -0.63 2.75
N VAL A 367 23.46 0.19 3.81
CA VAL A 367 23.90 -0.25 5.13
C VAL A 367 22.86 -1.23 5.67
N MET A 368 23.28 -2.46 5.94
CA MET A 368 22.39 -3.51 6.42
C MET A 368 22.56 -3.74 7.92
N MET A 369 21.45 -3.98 8.59
CA MET A 369 21.40 -4.58 9.93
C MET A 369 20.57 -5.87 9.87
N ASP A 370 20.85 -6.81 10.76
CA ASP A 370 20.08 -8.05 10.90
C ASP A 370 19.62 -8.20 12.36
N GLY A 371 18.56 -7.45 12.69
CA GLY A 371 17.95 -7.40 14.01
C GLY A 371 18.64 -6.46 15.01
N PHE A 372 19.90 -6.12 14.83
CA PHE A 372 20.66 -5.20 15.72
C PHE A 372 21.79 -4.50 14.95
N LEU A 373 22.31 -3.42 15.54
CA LEU A 373 23.45 -2.68 15.01
C LEU A 373 24.75 -3.32 15.47
N THR A 374 25.71 -3.47 14.55
CA THR A 374 27.08 -3.84 14.87
C THR A 374 28.03 -2.66 14.72
N ASP A 375 29.26 -2.77 15.23
CA ASP A 375 30.26 -1.72 15.06
C ASP A 375 30.52 -1.46 13.57
N GLU A 376 30.56 -2.50 12.74
CA GLU A 376 30.74 -2.36 11.30
C GLU A 376 29.59 -1.59 10.65
N THR A 377 28.34 -1.83 11.08
CA THR A 377 27.16 -1.08 10.63
C THR A 377 27.31 0.41 10.93
N VAL A 378 27.73 0.74 12.15
CA VAL A 378 27.91 2.15 12.60
C VAL A 378 29.07 2.82 11.85
N GLU A 379 30.20 2.10 11.67
CA GLU A 379 31.36 2.63 10.94
C GLU A 379 31.02 2.88 9.45
N GLU A 380 30.23 2.02 8.81
CA GLU A 380 29.82 2.24 7.42
C GLU A 380 28.89 3.47 7.31
N VAL A 381 27.96 3.69 8.24
CA VAL A 381 27.17 4.94 8.29
C VAL A 381 28.09 6.13 8.46
N ARG A 382 29.06 6.07 9.40
CA ARG A 382 30.03 7.15 9.65
C ARG A 382 30.84 7.48 8.40
N ARG A 383 31.31 6.45 7.68
CA ARG A 383 32.00 6.61 6.40
C ARG A 383 31.16 7.33 5.36
N ILE A 384 29.90 6.89 5.18
CA ILE A 384 28.98 7.52 4.21
C ILE A 384 28.70 8.98 4.54
N LEU A 385 28.57 9.32 5.84
CA LEU A 385 28.33 10.69 6.28
C LEU A 385 29.53 11.61 6.06
N ASN A 386 30.76 11.08 6.17
CA ASN A 386 32.00 11.86 6.12
C ASN A 386 32.71 11.81 4.76
N ASP A 387 32.32 10.91 3.84
CA ASP A 387 32.89 10.78 2.49
C ASP A 387 31.83 11.09 1.43
N PRO A 388 31.75 12.35 0.95
CA PRO A 388 30.75 12.77 -0.04
C PRO A 388 30.88 12.06 -1.40
N ASP A 389 32.10 11.67 -1.81
CA ASP A 389 32.32 11.00 -3.09
C ASP A 389 31.87 9.56 -3.03
N TYR A 390 32.21 8.84 -1.97
CA TYR A 390 31.70 7.49 -1.71
C TYR A 390 30.15 7.50 -1.60
N ARG A 391 29.58 8.44 -0.85
CA ARG A 391 28.12 8.60 -0.77
C ARG A 391 27.48 8.79 -2.13
N ARG A 392 28.04 9.66 -2.98
CA ARG A 392 27.53 9.93 -4.34
C ARG A 392 27.57 8.68 -5.21
N GLU A 393 28.69 7.92 -5.16
CA GLU A 393 28.84 6.67 -5.90
C GLU A 393 27.74 5.66 -5.54
N ILE A 394 27.55 5.38 -4.24
CA ILE A 394 26.58 4.36 -3.81
C ILE A 394 25.13 4.75 -4.09
N VAL A 395 24.74 6.02 -3.90
CA VAL A 395 23.34 6.41 -4.13
C VAL A 395 22.99 6.46 -5.62
N GLU A 396 23.92 6.85 -6.49
CA GLU A 396 23.71 6.79 -7.94
C GLU A 396 23.65 5.35 -8.43
N TYR A 397 24.55 4.48 -7.96
CA TYR A 397 24.49 3.06 -8.23
C TYR A 397 23.12 2.45 -7.83
N ASN A 398 22.66 2.73 -6.61
CA ASN A 398 21.39 2.25 -6.12
C ASN A 398 20.19 2.77 -6.94
N TYR A 399 20.26 4.03 -7.40
CA TYR A 399 19.24 4.58 -8.29
C TYR A 399 19.13 3.80 -9.60
N GLN A 400 20.28 3.41 -10.21
CA GLN A 400 20.29 2.60 -11.43
C GLN A 400 19.74 1.18 -11.19
N VAL A 401 20.07 0.57 -10.05
CA VAL A 401 19.50 -0.72 -9.65
C VAL A 401 17.98 -0.60 -9.46
N GLY A 402 17.51 0.45 -8.76
CA GLY A 402 16.09 0.74 -8.58
C GLY A 402 15.36 0.90 -9.92
N ARG A 403 15.95 1.66 -10.85
CA ARG A 403 15.44 1.85 -12.21
C ARG A 403 15.34 0.52 -12.97
N GLN A 404 16.32 -0.35 -12.84
CA GLN A 404 16.34 -1.64 -13.52
C GLN A 404 15.26 -2.60 -13.02
N TYR A 405 15.01 -2.67 -11.71
CA TYR A 405 14.17 -3.71 -11.11
C TYR A 405 12.81 -3.21 -10.63
N PHE A 406 12.67 -1.93 -10.28
CA PHE A 406 11.49 -1.37 -9.61
C PHE A 406 10.95 -0.11 -10.29
N SER A 407 11.17 0.05 -11.62
CA SER A 407 10.62 1.16 -12.40
C SER A 407 9.20 0.87 -12.92
N TYR A 408 8.52 1.93 -13.37
CA TYR A 408 7.23 1.81 -14.04
C TYR A 408 7.30 0.90 -15.28
N ALA A 409 8.41 0.90 -16.01
CA ALA A 409 8.60 0.04 -17.17
C ALA A 409 8.41 -1.46 -16.84
N ARG A 410 8.83 -1.90 -15.65
CA ARG A 410 8.62 -3.29 -15.18
C ARG A 410 7.14 -3.62 -15.00
N VAL A 411 6.35 -2.67 -14.48
CA VAL A 411 4.90 -2.84 -14.34
C VAL A 411 4.21 -2.84 -15.69
N VAL A 412 4.64 -1.99 -16.63
CA VAL A 412 4.10 -1.97 -18.01
C VAL A 412 4.22 -3.35 -18.65
N ASP A 413 5.40 -3.98 -18.62
CA ASP A 413 5.61 -5.32 -19.19
C ASP A 413 4.65 -6.37 -18.60
N GLU A 414 4.47 -6.35 -17.28
CA GLU A 414 3.56 -7.27 -16.60
C GLU A 414 2.08 -6.96 -16.88
N LEU A 415 1.71 -5.67 -16.93
CA LEU A 415 0.33 -5.27 -17.28
C LEU A 415 -0.02 -5.64 -18.72
N VAL A 416 0.89 -5.42 -19.68
CA VAL A 416 0.70 -5.88 -21.05
C VAL A 416 0.42 -7.40 -21.09
N ALA A 417 1.20 -8.17 -20.34
CA ALA A 417 1.02 -9.63 -20.27
C ALA A 417 -0.28 -10.04 -19.55
N LEU A 418 -0.76 -9.26 -18.57
CA LEU A 418 -2.05 -9.48 -17.91
C LEU A 418 -3.22 -9.14 -18.83
N LEU A 419 -3.14 -7.99 -19.51
CA LEU A 419 -4.22 -7.48 -20.38
C LEU A 419 -4.34 -8.25 -21.72
N ALA A 420 -3.25 -8.83 -22.22
CA ALA A 420 -3.22 -9.60 -23.47
C ALA A 420 -3.78 -11.04 -23.34
N LYS A 421 -4.16 -11.51 -22.15
CA LYS A 421 -4.63 -12.90 -21.97
C LYS A 421 -6.03 -13.12 -22.53
N PRO A 422 -6.28 -14.26 -23.24
CA PRO A 422 -7.57 -14.57 -23.87
C PRO A 422 -8.74 -14.77 -22.89
N ASN A 423 -8.49 -14.92 -21.58
CA ASN A 423 -9.56 -15.01 -20.57
C ASN A 423 -10.21 -13.65 -20.27
N LEU A 424 -9.67 -12.55 -20.81
CA LEU A 424 -10.32 -11.26 -20.87
C LEU A 424 -11.23 -11.15 -22.08
N THR A 425 -12.06 -12.16 -22.34
CA THR A 425 -13.10 -12.01 -23.36
C THR A 425 -14.09 -10.93 -22.93
N PRO A 426 -14.40 -9.95 -23.80
CA PRO A 426 -15.43 -8.97 -23.49
C PRO A 426 -16.72 -9.69 -23.09
N CYS A 427 -17.40 -9.19 -22.07
CA CYS A 427 -18.74 -9.67 -21.72
C CYS A 427 -19.57 -9.74 -23.02
N PRO A 428 -20.16 -10.89 -23.38
CA PRO A 428 -20.97 -10.97 -24.58
C PRO A 428 -22.09 -9.93 -24.51
N PRO A 429 -22.47 -9.31 -25.65
CA PRO A 429 -23.58 -8.36 -25.65
C PRO A 429 -24.79 -9.03 -25.01
N ARG A 430 -25.46 -8.31 -24.10
CA ARG A 430 -26.58 -8.77 -23.29
C ARG A 430 -27.52 -9.65 -24.10
N GLY A 431 -27.47 -10.98 -23.85
CA GLY A 431 -28.43 -11.91 -24.36
C GLY A 431 -29.87 -11.55 -23.93
N PRO A 432 -30.89 -12.13 -24.58
CA PRO A 432 -32.26 -11.77 -24.34
C PRO A 432 -32.64 -11.91 -22.87
N ARG A 433 -33.33 -10.90 -22.33
CA ARG A 433 -33.87 -10.92 -20.98
C ARG A 433 -34.68 -12.20 -20.80
N TRP A 434 -34.27 -13.05 -19.88
CA TRP A 434 -35.07 -14.19 -19.47
C TRP A 434 -36.34 -13.67 -18.78
N HIS A 435 -37.41 -13.46 -19.54
CA HIS A 435 -38.73 -13.28 -19.04
C HIS A 435 -39.30 -14.69 -18.74
N GLY A 436 -39.20 -15.18 -17.54
CA GLY A 436 -39.84 -16.44 -17.28
C GLY A 436 -39.55 -17.24 -16.02
N PHE A 437 -38.84 -16.72 -15.05
CA PHE A 437 -38.93 -17.34 -13.71
C PHE A 437 -40.02 -16.61 -12.92
N ARG A 438 -41.23 -17.23 -12.86
CA ARG A 438 -42.21 -16.90 -11.82
C ARG A 438 -41.56 -17.28 -10.49
N TYR A 439 -41.38 -16.28 -9.62
CA TYR A 439 -41.02 -16.53 -8.22
C TYR A 439 -42.02 -17.54 -7.65
N PHE A 440 -41.53 -18.68 -7.23
CA PHE A 440 -42.28 -19.53 -6.32
C PHE A 440 -42.66 -18.67 -5.11
N ASN A 441 -43.97 -18.73 -4.72
CA ASN A 441 -44.54 -18.00 -3.63
C ASN A 441 -43.63 -17.95 -2.42
N MET A 442 -42.93 -16.85 -2.23
CA MET A 442 -42.30 -16.57 -0.94
C MET A 442 -43.41 -16.15 0.04
N PRO A 443 -43.32 -16.54 1.31
CA PRO A 443 -44.23 -16.07 2.33
C PRO A 443 -44.20 -14.53 2.43
N PRO A 444 -45.30 -13.89 2.89
CA PRO A 444 -45.46 -12.41 2.88
C PRO A 444 -44.41 -11.61 3.70
N ALA A 445 -43.48 -12.25 4.38
CA ALA A 445 -42.43 -11.58 5.15
C ALA A 445 -41.25 -11.04 4.31
N PHE A 446 -41.28 -11.22 2.98
CA PHE A 446 -40.22 -10.79 2.06
C PHE A 446 -40.69 -9.92 0.90
N GLN A 447 -41.83 -9.26 1.03
CA GLN A 447 -42.26 -8.20 0.11
C GLN A 447 -41.81 -6.82 0.57
#